data_f2e29808fd81e8e433d4b38aa06bf8bc
#
_entry.id   f2e29808fd81e8e433d4b38aa06bf8bc
#
_cell.length_a   1.000
_cell.length_b   1.000
_cell.length_c   1.000
_cell.angle_alpha   90.00
_cell.angle_beta   90.00
_cell.angle_gamma   90.00
#
_symmetry.space_group_name_H-M   'P 1'
#
loop_
_entity.id
_entity.type
_entity.pdbx_description
1 polymer ?
#
loop_
_entity_poly.entity_id
_entity_poly.type
_entity_poly.pdbx_seq_one_letter_code
_entity_poly.pdbx_strand_id
1 'polypeptide(L)'
;GIVGLPNVGKSTLFNALSGAAKAQAANYPFCTIDPNVGVVPVPDPRLARLSALLKPRRTIFTTIEFVDIAGLVAGASQGEGLGNQFLSHIRQVDAVAHVLRCFDDPDVVHVGGKVDPRGDRDVVETELMLKDLESVEKRRDRTQKNTKIPGKPGEQAKAELAVLDQVKAGLDAGT
;
A
#
# COMPACT_ATOMS: atom_id res chain seq x y z
N GLY A 1 -2.70 1.31 -2.83
CA GLY A 1 -3.12 0.01 -2.33
C GLY A 1 -4.02 0.13 -1.11
N ILE A 2 -5.01 -0.74 -1.00
CA ILE A 2 -5.89 -0.81 0.17
C ILE A 2 -5.39 -1.94 1.07
N VAL A 3 -5.09 -1.64 2.32
CA VAL A 3 -4.58 -2.59 3.32
C VAL A 3 -5.40 -2.57 4.61
N GLY A 4 -5.30 -3.60 5.42
CA GLY A 4 -5.96 -3.74 6.72
C GLY A 4 -6.21 -5.20 7.08
N LEU A 5 -6.63 -5.47 8.30
CA LEU A 5 -6.92 -6.83 8.77
C LEU A 5 -8.09 -7.46 8.00
N PRO A 6 -8.27 -8.80 8.06
CA PRO A 6 -9.46 -9.45 7.51
C PRO A 6 -10.76 -8.88 8.11
N ASN A 7 -11.82 -8.87 7.33
CA ASN A 7 -13.18 -8.48 7.74
C ASN A 7 -13.35 -7.02 8.22
N VAL A 8 -12.41 -6.12 7.90
CA VAL A 8 -12.54 -4.68 8.22
C VAL A 8 -13.31 -3.87 7.17
N GLY A 9 -13.69 -4.50 6.05
CA GLY A 9 -14.46 -3.85 4.98
C GLY A 9 -13.65 -3.40 3.76
N LYS A 10 -12.39 -3.86 3.59
CA LYS A 10 -11.54 -3.49 2.44
C LYS A 10 -12.21 -3.75 1.09
N SER A 11 -12.64 -4.98 0.86
CA SER A 11 -13.27 -5.38 -0.41
C SER A 11 -14.63 -4.70 -0.60
N THR A 12 -15.34 -4.39 0.49
CA THR A 12 -16.58 -3.60 0.42
C THR A 12 -16.29 -2.18 -0.07
N LEU A 13 -15.28 -1.52 0.51
CA LEU A 13 -14.83 -0.21 0.09
C LEU A 13 -14.34 -0.24 -1.38
N PHE A 14 -13.51 -1.22 -1.73
CA PHE A 14 -13.02 -1.42 -3.09
C PHE A 14 -14.17 -1.60 -4.09
N ASN A 15 -15.14 -2.45 -3.77
CA ASN A 15 -16.31 -2.68 -4.62
C ASN A 15 -17.19 -1.43 -4.76
N ALA A 16 -17.36 -0.65 -3.69
CA ALA A 16 -18.12 0.59 -3.73
C ALA A 16 -17.44 1.62 -4.64
N LEU A 17 -16.11 1.80 -4.52
CA LEU A 17 -15.33 2.69 -5.38
C LEU A 17 -15.34 2.21 -6.84
N SER A 18 -15.07 0.92 -7.07
CA SER A 18 -15.02 0.33 -8.41
C SER A 18 -16.39 0.22 -9.07
N GLY A 19 -17.45 -0.01 -8.28
CA GLY A 19 -18.83 -0.06 -8.77
C GLY A 19 -19.32 1.29 -9.29
N ALA A 20 -19.00 2.37 -8.57
CA ALA A 20 -19.26 3.73 -9.01
C ALA A 20 -18.49 4.07 -10.30
N ALA A 21 -17.26 3.54 -10.43
CA ALA A 21 -16.42 3.74 -11.62
C ALA A 21 -16.88 2.92 -12.83
N LYS A 22 -17.34 1.68 -12.63
CA LYS A 22 -17.86 0.83 -13.73
C LYS A 22 -19.07 1.44 -14.43
N ALA A 23 -19.91 2.16 -13.69
CA ALA A 23 -21.04 2.90 -14.29
C ALA A 23 -20.55 4.07 -15.20
N GLN A 24 -19.35 4.59 -14.97
CA GLN A 24 -18.74 5.67 -15.77
C GLN A 24 -17.66 5.18 -16.73
N ALA A 25 -17.12 3.97 -16.53
CA ALA A 25 -15.96 3.42 -17.25
C ALA A 25 -16.23 3.09 -18.72
N ALA A 26 -17.47 3.05 -19.18
CA ALA A 26 -17.82 2.91 -20.61
C ALA A 26 -17.17 3.98 -21.50
N ASN A 27 -16.60 5.04 -20.92
CA ASN A 27 -16.00 6.18 -21.61
C ASN A 27 -14.46 6.26 -21.49
N TYR A 28 -13.79 5.32 -20.78
CA TYR A 28 -12.33 5.36 -20.59
C TYR A 28 -11.65 4.25 -21.42
N PRO A 29 -10.87 4.60 -22.46
CA PRO A 29 -9.99 3.65 -23.12
C PRO A 29 -8.82 3.35 -22.20
N PHE A 30 -8.43 2.08 -22.06
CA PHE A 30 -7.30 1.57 -21.25
C PHE A 30 -7.62 1.08 -19.82
N CYS A 31 -8.86 0.75 -19.47
CA CYS A 31 -9.12 0.00 -18.25
C CYS A 31 -8.73 -1.47 -18.43
N THR A 32 -7.63 -1.89 -17.86
CA THR A 32 -7.29 -3.32 -17.72
C THR A 32 -8.28 -3.97 -16.76
N ILE A 33 -8.89 -5.08 -17.15
CA ILE A 33 -9.81 -5.83 -16.28
C ILE A 33 -8.97 -6.79 -15.44
N ASP A 34 -8.31 -6.26 -14.41
CA ASP A 34 -7.74 -7.07 -13.35
C ASP A 34 -8.76 -7.13 -12.20
N PRO A 35 -9.11 -8.32 -11.67
CA PRO A 35 -10.13 -8.45 -10.64
C PRO A 35 -9.79 -7.69 -9.33
N ASN A 36 -8.51 -7.36 -9.12
CA ASN A 36 -8.03 -6.68 -7.92
C ASN A 36 -7.65 -5.21 -8.15
N VAL A 37 -7.89 -4.68 -9.37
CA VAL A 37 -7.58 -3.28 -9.72
C VAL A 37 -8.86 -2.56 -10.09
N GLY A 38 -9.16 -1.47 -9.40
CA GLY A 38 -10.28 -0.57 -9.68
C GLY A 38 -9.78 0.79 -10.11
N VAL A 39 -10.10 1.22 -11.34
CA VAL A 39 -9.77 2.56 -11.84
C VAL A 39 -10.93 3.50 -11.56
N VAL A 40 -10.69 4.57 -10.81
CA VAL A 40 -11.71 5.52 -10.35
C VAL A 40 -11.35 6.92 -10.85
N PRO A 41 -12.25 7.62 -11.58
CA PRO A 41 -12.02 8.99 -11.96
C PRO A 41 -12.06 9.91 -10.73
N VAL A 42 -11.16 10.89 -10.70
CA VAL A 42 -11.10 11.90 -9.64
C VAL A 42 -11.97 13.09 -10.05
N PRO A 43 -13.07 13.38 -9.34
CA PRO A 43 -13.88 14.56 -9.62
C PRO A 43 -13.07 15.84 -9.39
N ASP A 44 -12.98 16.70 -10.42
CA ASP A 44 -12.35 18.02 -10.30
C ASP A 44 -13.35 19.10 -10.72
N PRO A 45 -13.86 19.92 -9.78
CA PRO A 45 -14.81 20.98 -10.08
C PRO A 45 -14.22 22.06 -11.01
N ARG A 46 -12.91 22.23 -11.04
CA ARG A 46 -12.23 23.18 -11.96
C ARG A 46 -12.34 22.69 -13.40
N LEU A 47 -12.09 21.38 -13.61
CA LEU A 47 -12.22 20.78 -14.93
C LEU A 47 -13.68 20.79 -15.41
N ALA A 48 -14.64 20.53 -14.51
CA ALA A 48 -16.06 20.61 -14.82
C ALA A 48 -16.45 22.03 -15.27
N ARG A 49 -15.97 23.10 -14.58
CA ARG A 49 -16.22 24.49 -14.96
C ARG A 49 -15.59 24.85 -16.30
N LEU A 50 -14.33 24.44 -16.54
CA LEU A 50 -13.66 24.66 -17.82
C LEU A 50 -14.38 23.95 -18.97
N SER A 51 -14.83 22.72 -18.74
CA SER A 51 -15.60 21.95 -19.71
C SER A 51 -16.92 22.65 -20.08
N ALA A 52 -17.62 23.19 -19.09
CA ALA A 52 -18.85 23.94 -19.31
C ALA A 52 -18.63 25.23 -20.15
N LEU A 53 -17.50 25.91 -19.95
CA LEU A 53 -17.13 27.12 -20.68
C LEU A 53 -16.67 26.84 -22.13
N LEU A 54 -15.76 25.88 -22.29
CA LEU A 54 -15.07 25.60 -23.55
C LEU A 54 -15.82 24.61 -24.45
N LYS A 55 -16.79 23.88 -23.90
CA LYS A 55 -17.60 22.85 -24.59
C LYS A 55 -16.73 21.91 -25.46
N PRO A 56 -15.72 21.25 -24.88
CA PRO A 56 -14.83 20.37 -25.61
C PRO A 56 -15.60 19.14 -26.13
N ARG A 57 -15.06 18.50 -27.16
CA ARG A 57 -15.63 17.24 -27.68
C ARG A 57 -15.58 16.12 -26.64
N ARG A 58 -14.59 16.16 -25.72
CA ARG A 58 -14.40 15.17 -24.66
C ARG A 58 -13.74 15.82 -23.45
N THR A 59 -14.21 15.46 -22.27
CA THR A 59 -13.59 15.82 -20.98
C THR A 59 -13.06 14.53 -20.34
N ILE A 60 -11.77 14.50 -20.00
CA ILE A 60 -11.11 13.34 -19.40
C ILE A 60 -10.61 13.78 -18.01
N PHE A 61 -11.12 13.14 -16.98
CA PHE A 61 -10.64 13.32 -15.61
C PHE A 61 -9.37 12.50 -15.38
N THR A 62 -8.52 12.94 -14.46
CA THR A 62 -7.45 12.07 -13.96
C THR A 62 -8.05 10.87 -13.22
N THR A 63 -7.31 9.78 -13.13
CA THR A 63 -7.77 8.55 -12.49
C THR A 63 -6.82 8.14 -11.38
N ILE A 64 -7.37 7.45 -10.37
CA ILE A 64 -6.62 6.74 -9.34
C ILE A 64 -6.91 5.25 -9.52
N GLU A 65 -5.87 4.44 -9.50
CA GLU A 65 -5.99 3.00 -9.47
C GLU A 65 -5.98 2.52 -8.01
N PHE A 66 -7.05 1.87 -7.60
CA PHE A 66 -7.13 1.18 -6.33
C PHE A 66 -6.79 -0.29 -6.53
N VAL A 67 -5.89 -0.81 -5.70
CA VAL A 67 -5.52 -2.23 -5.68
C VAL A 67 -5.97 -2.82 -4.36
N ASP A 68 -6.85 -3.82 -4.39
CA ASP A 68 -7.22 -4.59 -3.18
C ASP A 68 -6.09 -5.56 -2.85
N ILE A 69 -5.30 -5.19 -1.86
CA ILE A 69 -4.19 -6.02 -1.38
C ILE A 69 -4.75 -6.98 -0.33
N ALA A 70 -4.55 -8.28 -0.54
CA ALA A 70 -5.01 -9.32 0.39
C ALA A 70 -4.62 -8.99 1.83
N GLY A 71 -5.57 -9.12 2.76
CA GLY A 71 -5.41 -8.67 4.14
C GLY A 71 -4.24 -9.36 4.85
N LEU A 72 -3.49 -8.59 5.63
CA LEU A 72 -2.53 -9.11 6.59
C LEU A 72 -3.26 -9.87 7.69
N VAL A 73 -2.74 -11.04 8.01
CA VAL A 73 -3.10 -11.77 9.24
C VAL A 73 -1.91 -11.61 10.19
N ALA A 74 -2.16 -11.37 11.46
CA ALA A 74 -1.11 -11.30 12.49
C ALA A 74 -0.22 -12.56 12.41
N GLY A 75 1.10 -12.38 12.38
CA GLY A 75 2.07 -13.47 12.20
C GLY A 75 2.35 -13.87 10.74
N ALA A 76 1.85 -13.13 9.76
CA ALA A 76 2.15 -13.37 8.34
C ALA A 76 3.65 -13.18 8.01
N SER A 77 4.38 -12.46 8.87
CA SER A 77 5.84 -12.30 8.76
C SER A 77 6.62 -13.61 8.97
N GLN A 78 6.06 -14.57 9.70
CA GLN A 78 6.69 -15.87 9.98
C GLN A 78 6.37 -16.95 8.94
N GLY A 79 5.44 -16.69 8.00
CA GLY A 79 5.06 -17.62 6.93
C GLY A 79 5.73 -17.27 5.60
N GLU A 80 6.47 -18.22 5.01
CA GLU A 80 7.30 -18.00 3.81
C GLU A 80 6.54 -17.61 2.53
N GLY A 81 5.21 -17.63 2.48
CA GLY A 81 4.45 -17.41 1.25
C GLY A 81 3.65 -16.10 1.19
N LEU A 82 2.72 -15.90 2.12
CA LEU A 82 1.73 -14.81 2.06
C LEU A 82 2.33 -13.44 2.39
N GLY A 83 3.28 -13.36 3.34
CA GLY A 83 3.94 -12.11 3.71
C GLY A 83 4.79 -11.52 2.56
N ASN A 84 5.45 -12.35 1.77
CA ASN A 84 6.25 -11.90 0.63
C ASN A 84 5.38 -11.40 -0.53
N GLN A 85 4.21 -12.01 -0.77
CA GLN A 85 3.26 -11.55 -1.78
C GLN A 85 2.65 -10.20 -1.38
N PHE A 86 2.25 -10.04 -0.12
CA PHE A 86 1.73 -8.78 0.40
C PHE A 86 2.71 -7.61 0.19
N LEU A 87 4.00 -7.81 0.51
CA LEU A 87 5.02 -6.80 0.29
C LEU A 87 5.28 -6.49 -1.18
N SER A 88 5.20 -7.50 -2.06
CA SER A 88 5.39 -7.27 -3.48
C SER A 88 4.29 -6.35 -4.03
N HIS A 89 3.07 -6.46 -3.51
CA HIS A 89 1.96 -5.58 -3.89
C HIS A 89 2.11 -4.17 -3.30
N ILE A 90 2.53 -4.04 -2.03
CA ILE A 90 2.78 -2.72 -1.42
C ILE A 90 3.87 -1.95 -2.16
N ARG A 91 4.93 -2.62 -2.62
CA ARG A 91 6.01 -1.97 -3.36
C ARG A 91 5.62 -1.47 -4.76
N GLN A 92 4.49 -1.92 -5.28
CA GLN A 92 3.99 -1.55 -6.61
C GLN A 92 3.01 -0.37 -6.57
N VAL A 93 2.65 0.12 -5.39
CA VAL A 93 1.70 1.21 -5.22
C VAL A 93 2.39 2.48 -4.72
N ASP A 94 1.91 3.65 -5.16
CA ASP A 94 2.47 4.94 -4.77
C ASP A 94 2.03 5.39 -3.38
N ALA A 95 0.88 4.88 -2.90
CA ALA A 95 0.32 5.19 -1.58
C ALA A 95 -0.50 4.02 -1.04
N VAL A 96 -0.63 3.97 0.29
CA VAL A 96 -1.38 2.94 1.01
C VAL A 96 -2.55 3.59 1.75
N ALA A 97 -3.75 3.07 1.52
CA ALA A 97 -4.94 3.38 2.29
C ALA A 97 -5.17 2.29 3.34
N HIS A 98 -4.93 2.61 4.60
CA HIS A 98 -5.12 1.69 5.71
C HIS A 98 -6.57 1.75 6.18
N VAL A 99 -7.30 0.63 6.04
CA VAL A 99 -8.71 0.50 6.44
C VAL A 99 -8.78 -0.15 7.82
N LEU A 100 -9.38 0.58 8.75
CA LEU A 100 -9.60 0.14 10.12
C LEU A 100 -11.11 -0.02 10.39
N ARG A 101 -11.47 -1.06 11.14
CA ARG A 101 -12.84 -1.27 11.58
C ARG A 101 -13.13 -0.49 12.85
N CYS A 102 -14.02 0.52 12.75
CA CYS A 102 -14.43 1.37 13.88
C CYS A 102 -15.90 1.15 14.27
N PHE A 103 -16.55 0.12 13.77
CA PHE A 103 -17.96 -0.19 14.04
C PHE A 103 -18.11 -1.59 14.62
N ASP A 104 -19.12 -1.77 15.46
CA ASP A 104 -19.51 -3.07 15.98
C ASP A 104 -20.61 -3.68 15.12
N ASP A 105 -20.43 -4.95 14.76
CA ASP A 105 -21.41 -5.75 14.04
C ASP A 105 -21.25 -7.21 14.49
N PRO A 106 -22.28 -7.78 15.15
CA PRO A 106 -22.21 -9.15 15.68
C PRO A 106 -22.15 -10.21 14.58
N ASP A 107 -22.59 -9.89 13.35
CA ASP A 107 -22.58 -10.82 12.22
C ASP A 107 -21.24 -10.86 11.51
N VAL A 108 -20.32 -9.94 11.83
CA VAL A 108 -18.98 -9.85 11.24
C VAL A 108 -17.93 -10.17 12.29
N VAL A 109 -17.33 -11.36 12.18
CA VAL A 109 -16.27 -11.82 13.11
C VAL A 109 -15.03 -10.93 12.98
N HIS A 110 -14.56 -10.42 14.14
CA HIS A 110 -13.26 -9.73 14.23
C HIS A 110 -12.15 -10.73 14.54
N VAL A 111 -11.02 -10.64 13.85
CA VAL A 111 -9.88 -11.58 14.02
C VAL A 111 -9.31 -11.54 15.43
N GLY A 112 -9.26 -10.36 16.06
CA GLY A 112 -8.82 -10.17 17.45
C GLY A 112 -9.90 -10.43 18.51
N GLY A 113 -11.09 -10.92 18.13
CA GLY A 113 -12.22 -11.19 19.04
C GLY A 113 -12.97 -9.96 19.53
N LYS A 114 -12.43 -8.75 19.39
CA LYS A 114 -13.06 -7.47 19.71
C LYS A 114 -12.62 -6.39 18.70
N VAL A 115 -13.44 -5.38 18.53
CA VAL A 115 -13.09 -4.21 17.71
C VAL A 115 -12.13 -3.31 18.51
N ASP A 116 -10.91 -3.15 18.00
CA ASP A 116 -9.87 -2.29 18.56
C ASP A 116 -9.05 -1.63 17.45
N PRO A 117 -9.55 -0.51 16.88
CA PRO A 117 -8.93 0.12 15.73
C PRO A 117 -7.47 0.55 15.96
N ARG A 118 -7.09 0.89 17.20
CA ARG A 118 -5.70 1.24 17.53
C ARG A 118 -4.81 0.02 17.53
N GLY A 119 -5.23 -1.05 18.21
CA GLY A 119 -4.51 -2.32 18.20
C GLY A 119 -4.39 -2.90 16.80
N ASP A 120 -5.46 -2.83 16.00
CA ASP A 120 -5.46 -3.28 14.59
C ASP A 120 -4.45 -2.51 13.73
N ARG A 121 -4.37 -1.18 13.92
CA ARG A 121 -3.36 -0.35 13.27
C ARG A 121 -1.96 -0.78 13.64
N ASP A 122 -1.72 -0.90 14.96
CA ASP A 122 -0.40 -1.22 15.49
C ASP A 122 0.09 -2.60 15.00
N VAL A 123 -0.82 -3.57 14.84
CA VAL A 123 -0.52 -4.89 14.25
C VAL A 123 -0.03 -4.74 12.80
N VAL A 124 -0.75 -3.99 11.96
CA VAL A 124 -0.38 -3.81 10.56
C VAL A 124 0.92 -3.03 10.42
N GLU A 125 1.10 -1.95 11.18
CA GLU A 125 2.32 -1.14 11.17
C GLU A 125 3.53 -1.97 11.64
N THR A 126 3.38 -2.78 12.68
CA THR A 126 4.44 -3.68 13.16
C THR A 126 4.85 -4.69 12.09
N GLU A 127 3.90 -5.32 11.41
CA GLU A 127 4.19 -6.28 10.33
C GLU A 127 4.94 -5.60 9.16
N LEU A 128 4.56 -4.37 8.81
CA LEU A 128 5.27 -3.59 7.79
C LEU A 128 6.70 -3.27 8.22
N MET A 129 6.88 -2.77 9.46
CA MET A 129 8.21 -2.46 10.02
C MET A 129 9.12 -3.68 10.07
N LEU A 130 8.61 -4.84 10.49
CA LEU A 130 9.40 -6.09 10.52
C LEU A 130 9.88 -6.49 9.14
N LYS A 131 9.06 -6.27 8.12
CA LYS A 131 9.42 -6.58 6.74
C LYS A 131 10.38 -5.56 6.13
N ASP A 132 10.24 -4.31 6.47
CA ASP A 132 11.20 -3.28 6.09
C ASP A 132 12.56 -3.55 6.76
N LEU A 133 12.56 -3.94 8.04
CA LEU A 133 13.76 -4.34 8.77
C LEU A 133 14.48 -5.51 8.06
N GLU A 134 13.77 -6.57 7.68
CA GLU A 134 14.34 -7.69 6.92
C GLU A 134 14.98 -7.23 5.60
N SER A 135 14.32 -6.30 4.91
CA SER A 135 14.82 -5.75 3.63
C SER A 135 16.07 -4.90 3.84
N VAL A 136 16.07 -4.06 4.87
CA VAL A 136 17.21 -3.22 5.27
C VAL A 136 18.39 -4.08 5.68
N GLU A 137 18.20 -5.12 6.48
CA GLU A 137 19.27 -6.03 6.90
C GLU A 137 19.91 -6.75 5.70
N LYS A 138 19.10 -7.29 4.80
CA LYS A 138 19.61 -7.91 3.56
C LYS A 138 20.43 -6.92 2.70
N ARG A 139 19.96 -5.68 2.59
CA ARG A 139 20.66 -4.62 1.87
C ARG A 139 21.95 -4.23 2.56
N ARG A 140 21.91 -4.06 3.87
CA ARG A 140 23.05 -3.74 4.72
C ARG A 140 24.18 -4.77 4.59
N ASP A 141 23.85 -6.06 4.67
CA ASP A 141 24.84 -7.14 4.53
C ASP A 141 25.54 -7.14 3.17
N ARG A 142 24.79 -6.85 2.10
CA ARG A 142 25.37 -6.71 0.75
C ARG A 142 26.27 -5.48 0.65
N THR A 143 25.78 -4.33 1.15
CA THR A 143 26.50 -3.06 1.11
C THR A 143 27.79 -3.14 1.94
N GLN A 144 27.76 -3.81 3.10
CA GLN A 144 28.94 -4.01 3.94
C GLN A 144 30.07 -4.76 3.21
N LYS A 145 29.75 -5.74 2.39
CA LYS A 145 30.74 -6.44 1.56
C LYS A 145 31.39 -5.49 0.54
N ASN A 146 30.61 -4.59 -0.02
CA ASN A 146 31.04 -3.63 -1.02
C ASN A 146 31.92 -2.50 -0.45
N THR A 147 31.91 -2.23 0.85
CA THR A 147 32.78 -1.23 1.49
C THR A 147 34.29 -1.56 1.36
N LYS A 148 34.59 -2.82 1.07
CA LYS A 148 35.99 -3.31 0.89
C LYS A 148 36.54 -3.06 -0.53
N ILE A 149 35.69 -2.62 -1.47
CA ILE A 149 36.09 -2.32 -2.85
C ILE A 149 36.88 -1.01 -2.85
N PRO A 150 38.10 -0.96 -3.43
CA PRO A 150 38.88 0.27 -3.46
C PRO A 150 38.27 1.35 -4.38
N GLY A 151 38.44 2.62 -3.99
CA GLY A 151 38.00 3.79 -4.76
C GLY A 151 36.54 4.19 -4.54
N LYS A 152 36.00 5.00 -5.48
CA LYS A 152 34.63 5.57 -5.39
C LYS A 152 33.54 4.57 -5.02
N PRO A 153 33.50 3.35 -5.56
CA PRO A 153 32.44 2.38 -5.20
C PRO A 153 32.43 2.03 -3.71
N GLY A 154 33.61 1.86 -3.10
CA GLY A 154 33.73 1.57 -1.67
C GLY A 154 33.35 2.76 -0.79
N GLU A 155 33.64 3.99 -1.21
CA GLU A 155 33.24 5.21 -0.51
C GLU A 155 31.71 5.40 -0.55
N GLN A 156 31.10 5.16 -1.70
CA GLN A 156 29.63 5.17 -1.85
C GLN A 156 28.98 4.10 -0.97
N ALA A 157 29.54 2.89 -0.94
CA ALA A 157 29.05 1.82 -0.09
C ALA A 157 29.14 2.17 1.41
N LYS A 158 30.19 2.88 1.85
CA LYS A 158 30.30 3.35 3.23
C LYS A 158 29.23 4.38 3.57
N ALA A 159 28.99 5.34 2.67
CA ALA A 159 27.95 6.35 2.85
C ALA A 159 26.55 5.70 2.89
N GLU A 160 26.27 4.77 1.99
CA GLU A 160 25.02 4.00 1.97
C GLU A 160 24.84 3.18 3.28
N LEU A 161 25.91 2.53 3.75
CA LEU A 161 25.87 1.74 4.98
C LEU A 161 25.48 2.60 6.20
N ALA A 162 26.03 3.80 6.30
CA ALA A 162 25.69 4.72 7.39
C ALA A 162 24.21 5.11 7.39
N VAL A 163 23.60 5.30 6.22
CA VAL A 163 22.17 5.55 6.10
C VAL A 163 21.36 4.30 6.50
N LEU A 164 21.76 3.12 6.03
CA LEU A 164 21.08 1.86 6.37
C LEU A 164 21.15 1.57 7.87
N ASP A 165 22.25 1.89 8.56
CA ASP A 165 22.37 1.76 10.00
C ASP A 165 21.42 2.70 10.75
N GLN A 166 21.23 3.93 10.28
CA GLN A 166 20.24 4.87 10.84
C GLN A 166 18.81 4.40 10.63
N VAL A 167 18.48 3.94 9.43
CA VAL A 167 17.14 3.40 9.13
C VAL A 167 16.85 2.17 10.00
N LYS A 168 17.83 1.26 10.12
CA LYS A 168 17.69 0.09 11.00
C LYS A 168 17.42 0.50 12.44
N ALA A 169 18.18 1.45 12.98
CA ALA A 169 17.98 1.92 14.35
C ALA A 169 16.59 2.55 14.57
N GLY A 170 16.05 3.28 13.59
CA GLY A 170 14.68 3.79 13.64
C GLY A 170 13.65 2.66 13.67
N LEU A 171 13.75 1.70 12.76
CA LEU A 171 12.84 0.55 12.70
C LEU A 171 12.90 -0.30 13.99
N ASP A 172 14.10 -0.54 14.54
CA ASP A 172 14.28 -1.25 15.82
C ASP A 172 13.64 -0.49 17.00
N ALA A 173 13.57 0.84 16.91
CA ALA A 173 12.92 1.71 17.91
C ALA A 173 11.40 1.86 17.69
N GLY A 174 10.85 1.31 16.61
CA GLY A 174 9.43 1.42 16.27
C GLY A 174 9.03 2.80 15.71
N THR A 175 9.95 3.48 15.02
CA THR A 175 9.74 4.81 14.42
C THR A 175 10.02 4.82 12.92
#